data_93501dded11e60a28dcc647220504ed7
#
_entry.id   93501dded11e60a28dcc647220504ed7
#
_cell.length_a   1.000
_cell.length_b   1.000
_cell.length_c   1.000
_cell.angle_alpha   90.00
_cell.angle_beta   90.00
_cell.angle_gamma   90.00
#
_symmetry.space_group_name_H-M   'P 1'
#
loop_
_entity.id
_entity.type
_entity.pdbx_description
1 polymer ?
#
loop_
_entity_poly.entity_id
_entity_poly.type
_entity_poly.pdbx_seq_one_letter_code
_entity_poly.pdbx_strand_id
1 'polypeptide(L)'
;MLAILMLFIAWVANISQGIETIKLNTTNNIILRGVINTESASKFIYDLNMMSEKNKTFIYLHTPGGSVVDGMKIVAEVKKHNISCIADTAFSMGFIIFQACNNRYILPSGQLMQHQMAFGISDQKNRVENYIEFINQMEDEIVYEQASRINISTEEFRRKITDDWWIYGSNAVLQNCADKVVNVECSRSLTKETEIIEKGLYKYTYSKCPLVNDYIKKEQLDKNSMSDGIFIPFF
;
A
#
# COMPACT_ATOMS: atom_id res chain seq x y z
N MET A 1 -34.53 3.01 -36.76
CA MET A 1 -33.46 2.04 -36.94
C MET A 1 -32.07 2.67 -36.99
N LEU A 2 -31.84 3.78 -37.69
CA LEU A 2 -30.50 4.40 -37.80
C LEU A 2 -29.96 4.94 -36.42
N ALA A 3 -30.81 5.51 -35.57
CA ALA A 3 -30.41 6.06 -34.26
C ALA A 3 -29.94 4.99 -33.25
N ILE A 4 -30.54 3.79 -33.29
CA ILE A 4 -30.17 2.66 -32.43
C ILE A 4 -28.82 2.08 -32.87
N LEU A 5 -28.54 2.07 -34.17
CA LEU A 5 -27.26 1.60 -34.73
C LEU A 5 -26.11 2.55 -34.37
N MET A 6 -26.36 3.87 -34.36
CA MET A 6 -25.37 4.88 -33.95
C MET A 6 -25.01 4.80 -32.45
N LEU A 7 -25.99 4.50 -31.61
CA LEU A 7 -25.75 4.29 -30.17
C LEU A 7 -24.96 3.01 -29.88
N PHE A 8 -25.19 1.94 -30.65
CA PHE A 8 -24.47 0.69 -30.54
C PHE A 8 -23.00 0.83 -31.00
N ILE A 9 -22.75 1.59 -32.08
CA ILE A 9 -21.41 1.87 -32.57
C ILE A 9 -20.62 2.75 -31.58
N ALA A 10 -21.26 3.74 -30.94
CA ALA A 10 -20.66 4.58 -29.90
C ALA A 10 -20.33 3.76 -28.64
N TRP A 11 -21.15 2.76 -28.28
CA TRP A 11 -20.90 1.87 -27.14
C TRP A 11 -19.76 0.89 -27.39
N VAL A 12 -19.64 0.36 -28.60
CA VAL A 12 -18.55 -0.56 -29.02
C VAL A 12 -17.22 0.20 -29.19
N ALA A 13 -17.24 1.47 -29.61
CA ALA A 13 -16.03 2.28 -29.74
C ALA A 13 -15.36 2.62 -28.38
N ASN A 14 -16.10 2.58 -27.26
CA ASN A 14 -15.56 2.77 -25.91
C ASN A 14 -14.88 1.52 -25.30
N ILE A 15 -14.94 0.35 -25.96
CA ILE A 15 -14.41 -0.92 -25.42
C ILE A 15 -12.92 -1.14 -25.79
N SER A 16 -12.32 -0.26 -26.61
CA SER A 16 -10.95 -0.42 -27.11
C SER A 16 -9.93 0.60 -26.58
N GLN A 17 -10.18 1.25 -25.45
CA GLN A 17 -9.07 1.94 -24.78
C GLN A 17 -8.22 0.90 -24.06
N GLY A 18 -7.03 0.61 -24.62
CA GLY A 18 -6.04 -0.23 -23.96
C GLY A 18 -5.77 0.24 -22.54
N ILE A 19 -5.41 -0.70 -21.64
CA ILE A 19 -5.07 -0.36 -20.25
C ILE A 19 -3.94 0.67 -20.25
N GLU A 20 -4.17 1.81 -19.57
CA GLU A 20 -3.15 2.88 -19.42
C GLU A 20 -1.89 2.35 -18.75
N THR A 21 -0.73 2.82 -19.21
CA THR A 21 0.56 2.45 -18.61
C THR A 21 1.16 3.63 -17.86
N ILE A 22 1.40 3.46 -16.57
CA ILE A 22 2.11 4.41 -15.71
C ILE A 22 3.61 4.11 -15.78
N LYS A 23 4.40 5.13 -16.13
CA LYS A 23 5.88 5.02 -16.17
C LYS A 23 6.48 5.53 -14.86
N LEU A 24 7.11 4.62 -14.13
CA LEU A 24 7.83 4.92 -12.89
C LEU A 24 9.30 5.21 -13.17
N ASN A 25 9.82 6.21 -12.46
CA ASN A 25 11.21 6.63 -12.51
C ASN A 25 11.72 7.01 -11.11
N THR A 26 12.96 7.44 -11.00
CA THR A 26 13.61 7.76 -9.72
C THR A 26 13.07 9.01 -9.02
N THR A 27 12.25 9.81 -9.70
CA THR A 27 11.71 11.08 -9.16
C THR A 27 10.21 11.04 -8.87
N ASN A 28 9.50 9.95 -9.23
CA ASN A 28 8.06 9.86 -9.08
C ASN A 28 7.58 8.57 -8.39
N ASN A 29 8.46 7.79 -7.77
CA ASN A 29 8.10 6.50 -7.21
C ASN A 29 8.66 6.32 -5.80
N ILE A 30 7.81 5.86 -4.88
CA ILE A 30 8.17 5.35 -3.56
C ILE A 30 7.54 3.96 -3.41
N ILE A 31 8.25 3.03 -2.81
CA ILE A 31 7.76 1.67 -2.57
C ILE A 31 7.44 1.51 -1.09
N LEU A 32 6.22 1.10 -0.78
CA LEU A 32 5.85 0.59 0.53
C LEU A 32 5.76 -0.93 0.45
N ARG A 33 6.84 -1.60 0.85
CA ARG A 33 6.98 -3.06 0.76
C ARG A 33 7.10 -3.70 2.14
N GLY A 34 6.49 -4.89 2.30
CA GLY A 34 6.56 -5.68 3.52
C GLY A 34 5.66 -5.18 4.63
N VAL A 35 5.93 -5.61 5.86
CA VAL A 35 5.10 -5.30 7.03
C VAL A 35 5.18 -3.83 7.41
N ILE A 36 4.03 -3.22 7.69
CA ILE A 36 3.95 -1.85 8.20
C ILE A 36 4.26 -1.88 9.71
N ASN A 37 5.32 -1.19 10.08
CA ASN A 37 5.79 -1.02 11.44
C ASN A 37 6.47 0.35 11.60
N THR A 38 7.00 0.67 12.77
CA THR A 38 7.64 1.96 13.05
C THR A 38 8.82 2.25 12.11
N GLU A 39 9.63 1.24 11.77
CA GLU A 39 10.79 1.39 10.88
C GLU A 39 10.34 1.70 9.45
N SER A 40 9.46 0.87 8.88
CA SER A 40 8.96 1.03 7.50
C SER A 40 8.17 2.33 7.32
N ALA A 41 7.37 2.73 8.33
CA ALA A 41 6.64 4.00 8.31
C ALA A 41 7.59 5.21 8.37
N SER A 42 8.60 5.17 9.24
CA SER A 42 9.61 6.23 9.34
C SER A 42 10.41 6.37 8.05
N LYS A 43 10.85 5.24 7.46
CA LYS A 43 11.54 5.24 6.16
C LYS A 43 10.65 5.82 5.06
N PHE A 44 9.38 5.39 4.99
CA PHE A 44 8.43 5.91 4.00
C PHE A 44 8.26 7.43 4.12
N ILE A 45 8.05 7.96 5.33
CA ILE A 45 7.88 9.40 5.57
C ILE A 45 9.15 10.17 5.22
N TYR A 46 10.32 9.60 5.52
CA TYR A 46 11.61 10.18 5.12
C TYR A 46 11.73 10.25 3.60
N ASP A 47 11.52 9.14 2.90
CA ASP A 47 11.59 9.05 1.44
C ASP A 47 10.62 10.04 0.78
N LEU A 48 9.38 10.13 1.30
CA LEU A 48 8.39 11.10 0.81
C LEU A 48 8.84 12.54 1.01
N ASN A 49 9.50 12.85 2.12
CA ASN A 49 10.01 14.20 2.37
C ASN A 49 11.18 14.58 1.44
N MET A 50 11.89 13.59 0.92
CA MET A 50 12.96 13.81 -0.07
C MET A 50 12.43 14.02 -1.50
N MET A 51 11.16 13.70 -1.78
CA MET A 51 10.55 13.92 -3.09
C MET A 51 10.28 15.40 -3.33
N SER A 52 10.72 15.90 -4.49
CA SER A 52 10.54 17.30 -4.88
C SER A 52 9.09 17.64 -5.24
N GLU A 53 8.38 16.73 -5.91
CA GLU A 53 6.99 16.90 -6.36
C GLU A 53 6.11 15.78 -5.77
N LYS A 54 5.74 15.95 -4.49
CA LYS A 54 4.99 14.92 -3.73
C LYS A 54 3.66 14.55 -4.39
N ASN A 55 2.91 15.52 -4.92
CA ASN A 55 1.62 15.29 -5.58
C ASN A 55 1.73 14.61 -6.95
N LYS A 56 2.92 14.50 -7.53
CA LYS A 56 3.21 13.74 -8.75
C LYS A 56 3.87 12.39 -8.46
N THR A 57 4.06 12.07 -7.18
CA THR A 57 4.66 10.82 -6.73
C THR A 57 3.61 9.72 -6.65
N PHE A 58 3.97 8.53 -7.07
CA PHE A 58 3.20 7.30 -6.90
C PHE A 58 3.75 6.49 -5.74
N ILE A 59 2.88 6.02 -4.88
CA ILE A 59 3.22 4.98 -3.90
C ILE A 59 2.89 3.63 -4.52
N TYR A 60 3.88 2.77 -4.70
CA TYR A 60 3.67 1.38 -5.08
C TYR A 60 3.51 0.53 -3.83
N LEU A 61 2.33 -0.07 -3.66
CA LEU A 61 1.96 -0.87 -2.50
C LEU A 61 2.18 -2.35 -2.77
N HIS A 62 3.05 -2.97 -1.96
CA HIS A 62 3.26 -4.41 -1.92
C HIS A 62 3.40 -4.84 -0.44
N THR A 63 2.30 -4.83 0.30
CA THR A 63 2.30 -4.98 1.75
C THR A 63 1.17 -5.88 2.26
N PRO A 64 1.45 -6.76 3.23
CA PRO A 64 0.43 -7.52 3.94
C PRO A 64 -0.30 -6.68 5.01
N GLY A 65 0.07 -5.40 5.19
CA GLY A 65 -0.42 -4.57 6.28
C GLY A 65 0.49 -4.59 7.51
N GLY A 66 -0.06 -4.36 8.68
CA GLY A 66 0.68 -4.33 9.96
C GLY A 66 0.12 -3.34 10.96
N SER A 67 0.99 -2.61 11.66
CA SER A 67 0.63 -1.66 12.72
C SER A 67 -0.33 -0.58 12.23
N VAL A 68 -1.52 -0.50 12.84
CA VAL A 68 -2.50 0.55 12.55
C VAL A 68 -1.95 1.92 12.93
N VAL A 69 -1.34 2.06 14.11
CA VAL A 69 -0.79 3.34 14.60
C VAL A 69 0.27 3.90 13.66
N ASP A 70 1.18 3.06 13.17
CA ASP A 70 2.23 3.49 12.24
C ASP A 70 1.67 3.74 10.83
N GLY A 71 0.72 2.91 10.41
CA GLY A 71 0.04 3.10 9.14
C GLY A 71 -0.78 4.38 9.07
N MET A 72 -1.43 4.80 10.17
CA MET A 72 -2.16 6.07 10.22
C MET A 72 -1.23 7.29 10.07
N LYS A 73 0.03 7.21 10.46
CA LYS A 73 1.04 8.25 10.16
C LYS A 73 1.28 8.36 8.65
N ILE A 74 1.35 7.21 7.96
CA ILE A 74 1.45 7.16 6.48
C ILE A 74 0.18 7.76 5.86
N VAL A 75 -1.02 7.37 6.32
CA VAL A 75 -2.31 7.90 5.86
C VAL A 75 -2.35 9.43 5.94
N ALA A 76 -1.90 9.99 7.05
CA ALA A 76 -1.86 11.45 7.26
C ALA A 76 -1.00 12.15 6.20
N GLU A 77 0.19 11.64 5.89
CA GLU A 77 1.07 12.22 4.87
C GLU A 77 0.54 12.01 3.45
N VAL A 78 -0.08 10.86 3.17
CA VAL A 78 -0.72 10.57 1.87
C VAL A 78 -1.85 11.57 1.59
N LYS A 79 -2.74 11.77 2.55
CA LYS A 79 -3.85 12.75 2.46
C LYS A 79 -3.34 14.19 2.31
N LYS A 80 -2.39 14.60 3.15
CA LYS A 80 -1.79 15.94 3.16
C LYS A 80 -1.21 16.34 1.81
N HIS A 81 -0.63 15.41 1.08
CA HIS A 81 0.07 15.67 -0.18
C HIS A 81 -0.71 15.22 -1.42
N ASN A 82 -1.95 14.72 -1.28
CA ASN A 82 -2.81 14.24 -2.38
C ASN A 82 -2.10 13.22 -3.28
N ILE A 83 -1.45 12.23 -2.69
CA ILE A 83 -0.61 11.27 -3.38
C ILE A 83 -1.48 10.19 -4.05
N SER A 84 -1.03 9.73 -5.22
CA SER A 84 -1.64 8.60 -5.93
C SER A 84 -0.96 7.27 -5.56
N CYS A 85 -1.74 6.19 -5.48
CA CYS A 85 -1.22 4.87 -5.16
C CYS A 85 -1.45 3.87 -6.29
N ILE A 86 -0.54 2.91 -6.41
CA ILE A 86 -0.64 1.75 -7.28
C ILE A 86 -0.59 0.50 -6.41
N ALA A 87 -1.66 -0.28 -6.39
CA ALA A 87 -1.72 -1.51 -5.63
C ALA A 87 -1.33 -2.72 -6.50
N ASP A 88 -0.27 -3.40 -6.10
CA ASP A 88 0.03 -4.79 -6.45
C ASP A 88 -0.54 -5.71 -5.37
N THR A 89 -0.15 -5.47 -4.11
CA THR A 89 -0.70 -6.13 -2.93
C THR A 89 -0.92 -5.08 -1.86
N ALA A 90 -2.18 -4.90 -1.43
CA ALA A 90 -2.53 -3.96 -0.37
C ALA A 90 -3.54 -4.61 0.59
N PHE A 91 -3.03 -5.26 1.66
CA PHE A 91 -3.86 -5.98 2.63
C PHE A 91 -3.93 -5.25 3.97
N SER A 92 -5.06 -5.38 4.67
CA SER A 92 -5.25 -4.87 6.03
C SER A 92 -4.92 -3.38 6.11
N MET A 93 -3.93 -2.96 6.90
CA MET A 93 -3.47 -1.56 6.94
C MET A 93 -3.02 -1.04 5.56
N GLY A 94 -2.55 -1.89 4.66
CA GLY A 94 -2.24 -1.53 3.27
C GLY A 94 -3.48 -1.11 2.48
N PHE A 95 -4.62 -1.77 2.71
CA PHE A 95 -5.92 -1.38 2.13
C PHE A 95 -6.34 0.02 2.63
N ILE A 96 -6.19 0.29 3.92
CA ILE A 96 -6.53 1.60 4.52
C ILE A 96 -5.69 2.71 3.89
N ILE A 97 -4.37 2.51 3.75
CA ILE A 97 -3.48 3.45 3.06
C ILE A 97 -3.92 3.65 1.61
N PHE A 98 -4.26 2.56 0.90
CA PHE A 98 -4.73 2.63 -0.48
C PHE A 98 -6.00 3.44 -0.62
N GLN A 99 -6.98 3.27 0.31
CA GLN A 99 -8.21 4.06 0.30
C GLN A 99 -7.99 5.54 0.61
N ALA A 100 -6.92 5.90 1.32
CA ALA A 100 -6.57 7.28 1.60
C ALA A 100 -5.95 8.02 0.39
N CYS A 101 -5.53 7.29 -0.65
CA CYS A 101 -4.88 7.87 -1.82
C CYS A 101 -5.85 8.69 -2.68
N ASN A 102 -5.32 9.78 -3.28
CA ASN A 102 -6.10 10.65 -4.16
C ASN A 102 -6.62 9.87 -5.39
N ASN A 103 -5.71 9.22 -6.11
CA ASN A 103 -6.05 8.26 -7.16
C ASN A 103 -5.58 6.87 -6.75
N ARG A 104 -6.48 5.88 -6.88
CA ARG A 104 -6.27 4.47 -6.50
C ARG A 104 -6.16 3.62 -7.75
N TYR A 105 -4.94 3.40 -8.19
CA TYR A 105 -4.64 2.54 -9.33
C TYR A 105 -4.39 1.11 -8.85
N ILE A 106 -4.87 0.11 -9.62
CA ILE A 106 -4.60 -1.30 -9.32
C ILE A 106 -4.00 -1.98 -10.55
N LEU A 107 -3.06 -2.89 -10.34
CA LEU A 107 -2.54 -3.73 -11.42
C LEU A 107 -3.60 -4.74 -11.89
N PRO A 108 -3.53 -5.27 -13.14
CA PRO A 108 -4.42 -6.34 -13.59
C PRO A 108 -4.39 -7.58 -12.69
N SER A 109 -3.23 -7.89 -12.09
CA SER A 109 -3.02 -8.95 -11.09
C SER A 109 -3.10 -8.45 -9.65
N GLY A 110 -3.43 -7.18 -9.43
CA GLY A 110 -3.41 -6.55 -8.11
C GLY A 110 -4.43 -7.17 -7.16
N GLN A 111 -4.07 -7.20 -5.89
CA GLN A 111 -4.85 -7.85 -4.83
C GLN A 111 -5.08 -6.88 -3.69
N LEU A 112 -6.32 -6.78 -3.27
CA LEU A 112 -6.72 -6.05 -2.06
C LEU A 112 -7.32 -7.02 -1.07
N MET A 113 -7.12 -6.76 0.22
CA MET A 113 -7.83 -7.49 1.27
C MET A 113 -8.07 -6.56 2.46
N GLN A 114 -9.27 -6.64 3.01
CA GLN A 114 -9.61 -5.97 4.26
C GLN A 114 -10.32 -6.91 5.21
N HIS A 115 -10.04 -6.73 6.50
CA HIS A 115 -10.61 -7.50 7.60
C HIS A 115 -10.81 -6.62 8.83
N GLN A 116 -11.47 -7.13 9.86
CA GLN A 116 -11.61 -6.45 11.15
C GLN A 116 -10.26 -6.22 11.80
N MET A 117 -10.17 -5.16 12.61
CA MET A 117 -8.96 -4.88 13.37
C MET A 117 -8.70 -6.00 14.38
N ALA A 118 -7.48 -6.56 14.35
CA ALA A 118 -7.03 -7.55 15.32
C ALA A 118 -6.09 -6.89 16.34
N PHE A 119 -6.33 -7.15 17.61
CA PHE A 119 -5.46 -6.68 18.69
C PHE A 119 -5.42 -7.69 19.85
N GLY A 120 -4.38 -7.57 20.67
CA GLY A 120 -4.25 -8.34 21.91
C GLY A 120 -3.81 -7.42 23.04
N ILE A 121 -4.42 -7.61 24.22
CA ILE A 121 -4.05 -6.86 25.43
C ILE A 121 -4.13 -7.76 26.66
N SER A 122 -3.18 -7.60 27.56
CA SER A 122 -3.18 -8.23 28.88
C SER A 122 -2.76 -7.21 29.91
N ASP A 123 -3.71 -6.74 30.73
CA ASP A 123 -3.48 -5.73 31.78
C ASP A 123 -4.59 -5.85 32.86
N GLN A 124 -4.60 -4.94 33.83
CA GLN A 124 -5.66 -4.83 34.82
C GLN A 124 -7.01 -4.54 34.14
N LYS A 125 -8.09 -5.09 34.68
CA LYS A 125 -9.45 -5.03 34.10
C LYS A 125 -9.82 -3.62 33.58
N ASN A 126 -9.72 -2.60 34.43
CA ASN A 126 -10.14 -1.24 34.06
C ASN A 126 -9.28 -0.65 32.92
N ARG A 127 -8.00 -1.02 32.84
CA ARG A 127 -7.13 -0.58 31.72
C ARG A 127 -7.52 -1.27 30.42
N VAL A 128 -7.87 -2.55 30.49
CA VAL A 128 -8.37 -3.31 29.33
C VAL A 128 -9.65 -2.67 28.80
N GLU A 129 -10.62 -2.38 29.70
CA GLU A 129 -11.89 -1.76 29.34
C GLU A 129 -11.68 -0.39 28.65
N ASN A 130 -10.88 0.48 29.23
CA ASN A 130 -10.57 1.79 28.65
C ASN A 130 -9.84 1.67 27.30
N TYR A 131 -8.97 0.67 27.14
CA TYR A 131 -8.26 0.44 25.89
C TYR A 131 -9.18 -0.09 24.80
N ILE A 132 -10.11 -0.97 25.13
CA ILE A 132 -11.13 -1.46 24.20
C ILE A 132 -12.00 -0.28 23.71
N GLU A 133 -12.40 0.62 24.59
CA GLU A 133 -13.17 1.81 24.21
C GLU A 133 -12.39 2.69 23.22
N PHE A 134 -11.10 2.93 23.47
CA PHE A 134 -10.22 3.65 22.55
C PHE A 134 -10.10 2.96 21.18
N ILE A 135 -9.92 1.63 21.17
CA ILE A 135 -9.82 0.86 19.92
C ILE A 135 -11.15 0.94 19.12
N ASN A 136 -12.29 0.83 19.80
CA ASN A 136 -13.60 0.94 19.14
C ASN A 136 -13.79 2.31 18.50
N GLN A 137 -13.42 3.41 19.18
CA GLN A 137 -13.49 4.76 18.61
C GLN A 137 -12.62 4.89 17.36
N MET A 138 -11.40 4.37 17.40
CA MET A 138 -10.47 4.39 16.26
C MET A 138 -11.00 3.54 15.09
N GLU A 139 -11.55 2.36 15.39
CA GLU A 139 -12.13 1.48 14.36
C GLU A 139 -13.35 2.10 13.70
N ASP A 140 -14.24 2.73 14.47
CA ASP A 140 -15.44 3.41 13.94
C ASP A 140 -15.06 4.51 12.94
N GLU A 141 -14.06 5.33 13.26
CA GLU A 141 -13.56 6.37 12.36
C GLU A 141 -12.94 5.78 11.08
N ILE A 142 -12.08 4.77 11.21
CA ILE A 142 -11.43 4.09 10.09
C ILE A 142 -12.47 3.42 9.18
N VAL A 143 -13.47 2.74 9.75
CA VAL A 143 -14.57 2.11 9.00
C VAL A 143 -15.39 3.16 8.25
N TYR A 144 -15.77 4.26 8.93
CA TYR A 144 -16.49 5.35 8.30
C TYR A 144 -15.77 5.96 7.11
N GLU A 145 -14.47 6.24 7.26
CA GLU A 145 -13.66 6.79 6.16
C GLU A 145 -13.57 5.84 4.96
N GLN A 146 -13.35 4.55 5.19
CA GLN A 146 -13.26 3.57 4.11
C GLN A 146 -14.61 3.35 3.43
N ALA A 147 -15.69 3.17 4.19
CA ALA A 147 -17.05 3.00 3.67
C ALA A 147 -17.47 4.20 2.81
N SER A 148 -17.22 5.42 3.31
CA SER A 148 -17.46 6.67 2.58
C SER A 148 -16.65 6.73 1.28
N ARG A 149 -15.37 6.34 1.32
CA ARG A 149 -14.47 6.38 0.15
C ARG A 149 -14.93 5.44 -0.98
N ILE A 150 -15.49 4.28 -0.63
CA ILE A 150 -16.00 3.30 -1.60
C ILE A 150 -17.51 3.43 -1.87
N ASN A 151 -18.17 4.39 -1.24
CA ASN A 151 -19.58 4.74 -1.42
C ASN A 151 -20.55 3.60 -1.03
N ILE A 152 -20.34 3.01 0.14
CA ILE A 152 -21.29 2.07 0.79
C ILE A 152 -21.57 2.51 2.23
N SER A 153 -22.57 1.90 2.88
CA SER A 153 -22.84 2.17 4.30
C SER A 153 -21.78 1.52 5.20
N THR A 154 -21.62 2.05 6.42
CA THR A 154 -20.73 1.45 7.44
C THR A 154 -21.15 0.04 7.81
N GLU A 155 -22.47 -0.24 7.85
CA GLU A 155 -23.00 -1.57 8.13
C GLU A 155 -22.66 -2.56 7.01
N GLU A 156 -22.73 -2.13 5.74
CA GLU A 156 -22.35 -2.95 4.62
C GLU A 156 -20.85 -3.22 4.63
N PHE A 157 -20.04 -2.21 4.92
CA PHE A 157 -18.58 -2.35 5.03
C PHE A 157 -18.23 -3.34 6.15
N ARG A 158 -18.82 -3.20 7.35
CA ARG A 158 -18.60 -4.13 8.48
C ARG A 158 -18.96 -5.57 8.13
N ARG A 159 -20.08 -5.79 7.41
CA ARG A 159 -20.44 -7.15 6.93
C ARG A 159 -19.39 -7.73 5.98
N LYS A 160 -18.84 -6.92 5.07
CA LYS A 160 -17.81 -7.38 4.12
C LYS A 160 -16.52 -7.80 4.81
N ILE A 161 -16.13 -7.10 5.88
CA ILE A 161 -14.89 -7.34 6.62
C ILE A 161 -15.05 -8.30 7.81
N THR A 162 -16.26 -8.86 8.04
CA THR A 162 -16.49 -9.85 9.12
C THR A 162 -15.60 -11.08 8.94
N ASP A 163 -15.51 -11.55 7.70
CA ASP A 163 -14.50 -12.47 7.21
C ASP A 163 -13.56 -11.70 6.29
N ASP A 164 -12.41 -12.23 5.93
CA ASP A 164 -11.47 -11.57 5.04
C ASP A 164 -12.15 -11.23 3.70
N TRP A 165 -12.21 -9.94 3.37
CA TRP A 165 -12.77 -9.47 2.09
C TRP A 165 -11.69 -9.34 1.04
N TRP A 166 -11.58 -10.34 0.18
CA TRP A 166 -10.61 -10.41 -0.90
C TRP A 166 -11.14 -9.84 -2.21
N ILE A 167 -10.34 -9.00 -2.88
CA ILE A 167 -10.69 -8.35 -4.14
C ILE A 167 -9.49 -8.46 -5.09
N TYR A 168 -9.75 -8.85 -6.33
CA TYR A 168 -8.72 -9.10 -7.35
C TYR A 168 -8.93 -8.27 -8.60
N GLY A 169 -7.88 -7.62 -9.09
CA GLY A 169 -7.81 -6.96 -10.39
C GLY A 169 -8.95 -5.98 -10.65
N SER A 170 -9.61 -6.11 -11.79
CA SER A 170 -10.70 -5.23 -12.22
C SER A 170 -11.92 -5.22 -11.29
N ASN A 171 -12.14 -6.27 -10.48
CA ASN A 171 -13.21 -6.28 -9.49
C ASN A 171 -13.05 -5.17 -8.44
N ALA A 172 -11.83 -4.68 -8.20
CA ALA A 172 -11.61 -3.55 -7.30
C ALA A 172 -12.26 -2.26 -7.84
N VAL A 173 -12.25 -2.05 -9.15
CA VAL A 173 -12.92 -0.91 -9.79
C VAL A 173 -14.43 -1.08 -9.76
N LEU A 174 -14.95 -2.28 -10.05
CA LEU A 174 -16.38 -2.58 -10.00
C LEU A 174 -16.98 -2.39 -8.60
N GLN A 175 -16.18 -2.57 -7.54
CA GLN A 175 -16.57 -2.39 -6.15
C GLN A 175 -16.16 -1.01 -5.57
N ASN A 176 -15.76 -0.06 -6.41
CA ASN A 176 -15.26 1.27 -6.01
C ASN A 176 -14.06 1.24 -5.04
N CYS A 177 -13.37 0.11 -4.92
CA CYS A 177 -12.17 -0.01 -4.09
C CYS A 177 -10.92 0.50 -4.81
N ALA A 178 -10.98 0.66 -6.14
CA ALA A 178 -9.96 1.32 -6.97
C ALA A 178 -10.63 2.21 -8.01
N ASP A 179 -9.91 3.20 -8.53
CA ASP A 179 -10.43 4.13 -9.53
C ASP A 179 -10.15 3.62 -10.96
N LYS A 180 -9.04 2.90 -11.17
CA LYS A 180 -8.65 2.43 -12.51
C LYS A 180 -7.68 1.24 -12.45
N VAL A 181 -7.80 0.32 -13.42
CA VAL A 181 -6.77 -0.69 -13.70
C VAL A 181 -5.69 -0.08 -14.59
N VAL A 182 -4.43 -0.27 -14.24
CA VAL A 182 -3.28 0.26 -14.98
C VAL A 182 -2.18 -0.78 -15.14
N ASN A 183 -1.41 -0.67 -16.24
CA ASN A 183 -0.11 -1.30 -16.34
C ASN A 183 0.97 -0.38 -15.75
N VAL A 184 2.10 -0.96 -15.36
CA VAL A 184 3.25 -0.23 -14.83
C VAL A 184 4.49 -0.61 -15.60
N GLU A 185 5.31 0.38 -15.94
CA GLU A 185 6.63 0.21 -16.52
C GLU A 185 7.67 0.97 -15.69
N CYS A 186 8.80 0.36 -15.41
CA CYS A 186 9.93 1.05 -14.82
C CYS A 186 10.83 1.65 -15.90
N SER A 187 11.28 2.88 -15.70
CA SER A 187 12.37 3.44 -16.50
C SER A 187 13.64 2.60 -16.31
N ARG A 188 14.50 2.60 -17.34
CA ARG A 188 15.78 1.88 -17.27
C ARG A 188 16.67 2.37 -16.12
N SER A 189 16.62 3.67 -15.80
CA SER A 189 17.35 4.23 -14.65
C SER A 189 16.86 3.64 -13.33
N LEU A 190 15.54 3.62 -13.10
CA LEU A 190 14.94 3.04 -11.89
C LEU A 190 15.27 1.54 -11.74
N THR A 191 15.22 0.78 -12.85
CA THR A 191 15.54 -0.66 -12.82
C THR A 191 17.01 -0.93 -12.46
N LYS A 192 17.92 -0.03 -12.86
CA LYS A 192 19.34 -0.15 -12.55
C LYS A 192 19.73 0.33 -11.15
N GLU A 193 18.94 1.20 -10.56
CA GLU A 193 19.15 1.58 -9.17
C GLU A 193 18.86 0.41 -8.24
N THR A 194 19.70 0.28 -7.22
CA THR A 194 19.59 -0.79 -6.25
C THR A 194 19.55 -0.27 -4.82
N GLU A 195 18.89 -1.01 -3.95
CA GLU A 195 18.91 -0.86 -2.51
C GLU A 195 19.53 -2.11 -1.89
N ILE A 196 20.33 -1.91 -0.85
CA ILE A 196 21.02 -3.00 -0.15
C ILE A 196 20.41 -3.12 1.24
N ILE A 197 19.98 -4.33 1.61
CA ILE A 197 19.46 -4.66 2.93
C ILE A 197 20.29 -5.79 3.52
N GLU A 198 20.86 -5.56 4.71
CA GLU A 198 21.58 -6.58 5.46
C GLU A 198 20.64 -7.27 6.45
N LYS A 199 20.57 -8.59 6.40
CA LYS A 199 19.77 -9.42 7.32
C LYS A 199 20.61 -10.61 7.80
N GLY A 200 20.94 -10.62 9.09
CA GLY A 200 21.81 -11.65 9.68
C GLY A 200 23.17 -11.69 9.00
N LEU A 201 23.55 -12.84 8.47
CA LEU A 201 24.83 -13.06 7.80
C LEU A 201 24.81 -12.77 6.29
N TYR A 202 23.75 -12.15 5.79
CA TYR A 202 23.59 -11.96 4.35
C TYR A 202 23.27 -10.51 4.01
N LYS A 203 23.78 -10.10 2.85
CA LYS A 203 23.50 -8.85 2.17
C LYS A 203 22.63 -9.16 0.95
N TYR A 204 21.48 -8.50 0.86
CA TYR A 204 20.53 -8.65 -0.23
C TYR A 204 20.48 -7.37 -1.04
N THR A 205 20.59 -7.49 -2.35
CA THR A 205 20.48 -6.35 -3.27
C THR A 205 19.13 -6.43 -3.98
N TYR A 206 18.32 -5.39 -3.85
CA TYR A 206 17.02 -5.26 -4.51
C TYR A 206 17.09 -4.21 -5.61
N SER A 207 16.35 -4.39 -6.70
CA SER A 207 16.10 -3.32 -7.65
C SER A 207 15.13 -2.30 -7.05
N LYS A 208 15.31 -1.00 -7.34
CA LYS A 208 14.32 0.02 -7.00
C LYS A 208 13.11 0.02 -7.93
N CYS A 209 13.09 -0.79 -9.00
CA CYS A 209 11.88 -1.05 -9.76
C CYS A 209 10.93 -1.91 -8.94
N PRO A 210 9.71 -1.44 -8.60
CA PRO A 210 8.79 -2.19 -7.74
C PRO A 210 8.28 -3.49 -8.37
N LEU A 211 8.36 -3.64 -9.68
CA LEU A 211 7.98 -4.86 -10.40
C LEU A 211 8.95 -6.03 -10.13
N VAL A 212 10.16 -5.75 -9.63
CA VAL A 212 11.12 -6.77 -9.20
C VAL A 212 10.90 -7.03 -7.72
N ASN A 213 10.06 -8.01 -7.41
CA ASN A 213 9.55 -8.23 -6.05
C ASN A 213 10.52 -8.95 -5.11
N ASP A 214 11.62 -9.53 -5.63
CA ASP A 214 12.62 -10.23 -4.81
C ASP A 214 14.02 -9.64 -5.03
N TYR A 215 14.99 -10.11 -4.22
CA TYR A 215 16.38 -9.69 -4.37
C TYR A 215 16.95 -10.21 -5.68
N ILE A 216 17.75 -9.36 -6.33
CA ILE A 216 18.48 -9.71 -7.57
C ILE A 216 19.85 -10.30 -7.28
N LYS A 217 20.36 -10.14 -6.04
CA LYS A 217 21.64 -10.68 -5.59
C LYS A 217 21.60 -10.95 -4.08
N LYS A 218 22.20 -12.08 -3.67
CA LYS A 218 22.41 -12.44 -2.27
C LYS A 218 23.89 -12.74 -2.08
N GLU A 219 24.52 -12.13 -1.09
CA GLU A 219 25.94 -12.31 -0.74
C GLU A 219 26.05 -12.62 0.75
N GLN A 220 26.95 -13.51 1.12
CA GLN A 220 27.27 -13.74 2.53
C GLN A 220 28.24 -12.66 3.01
N LEU A 221 27.98 -12.08 4.18
CA LEU A 221 28.90 -11.15 4.83
C LEU A 221 30.11 -11.90 5.35
N ASP A 222 31.31 -11.39 5.09
CA ASP A 222 32.52 -11.96 5.63
C ASP A 222 32.53 -11.84 7.16
N LYS A 223 32.80 -12.96 7.85
CA LYS A 223 32.89 -13.02 9.31
C LYS A 223 33.89 -12.03 9.92
N ASN A 224 34.88 -11.59 9.15
CA ASN A 224 35.91 -10.65 9.60
C ASN A 224 35.45 -9.18 9.65
N SER A 225 34.34 -8.83 9.04
CA SER A 225 33.78 -7.45 9.10
C SER A 225 32.91 -7.19 10.34
N MET A 226 32.64 -8.21 11.14
CA MET A 226 31.83 -8.08 12.38
C MET A 226 32.64 -7.77 13.65
N SER A 227 33.98 -7.63 13.57
CA SER A 227 34.83 -7.47 14.77
C SER A 227 34.88 -6.05 15.34
N ASP A 228 34.34 -5.04 14.68
CA ASP A 228 34.46 -3.65 15.09
C ASP A 228 33.17 -2.99 15.60
N GLY A 229 32.12 -3.78 15.79
CA GLY A 229 30.86 -3.31 16.43
C GLY A 229 30.92 -3.51 17.96
N ILE A 230 31.20 -2.45 18.70
CA ILE A 230 31.09 -2.44 20.16
C ILE A 230 29.65 -2.81 20.54
N PHE A 231 29.48 -4.00 21.11
CA PHE A 231 28.22 -4.44 21.70
C PHE A 231 28.00 -3.64 22.99
N ILE A 232 27.18 -2.60 22.93
CA ILE A 232 26.71 -1.91 24.15
C ILE A 232 25.43 -2.64 24.58
N PRO A 233 25.45 -3.41 25.69
CA PRO A 233 24.23 -4.00 26.22
C PRO A 233 23.37 -2.87 26.81
N PHE A 234 22.17 -2.69 26.29
CA PHE A 234 21.15 -1.91 26.95
C PHE A 234 20.59 -2.74 28.12
N PHE A 235 20.77 -2.21 29.34
CA PHE A 235 20.05 -2.63 30.54
C PHE A 235 18.65 -2.05 30.57
#